data_fea68255a11a2b334ca9a6eab3a7f210
#
_entry.id   fea68255a11a2b334ca9a6eab3a7f210
#
_cell.length_a   1.000
_cell.length_b   1.000
_cell.length_c   1.000
_cell.angle_alpha   90.00
_cell.angle_beta   90.00
_cell.angle_gamma   90.00
#
_symmetry.space_group_name_H-M   'P 1'
#
loop_
_entity.id
_entity.type
_entity.pdbx_description
1 polymer ?
#
loop_
_entity_poly.entity_id
_entity_poly.type
_entity_poly.pdbx_seq_one_letter_code
_entity_poly.pdbx_strand_id
1 'polypeptide(L)'
;GCSSIWGGTASISPYTVNKDSGHGPAWCNSLFEDNAEHGLGLYIGQKTVRENLIKEIAEVAGSDKASAELKAAFEKFLETKNNTKANDEPAKALIAELEKAAAAGCEKSAEILKSKQFIAKKSVWIFGGDGWAYDIGFGGLDHVLASGEDVNVMVFDTEMYSNTGGQASKASNIGEVCQFAAAGKEISKKSLSEIAMTYGYIYVAQIALGANMNQAVKAIAEA
;
A
#
# COMPACT_ATOMS: atom_id res chain seq x y z
N GLY A 1 15.68 -0.55 -8.44
CA GLY A 1 15.17 0.42 -9.06
C GLY A 1 15.20 1.90 -8.77
N CYS A 2 14.74 2.64 -9.78
CA CYS A 2 14.68 4.11 -9.74
C CYS A 2 13.88 4.64 -8.54
N SER A 3 12.75 4.02 -8.23
CA SER A 3 11.91 4.42 -7.09
C SER A 3 12.66 4.34 -5.75
N SER A 4 13.55 3.36 -5.58
CA SER A 4 14.39 3.25 -4.39
C SER A 4 15.44 4.35 -4.31
N ILE A 5 15.95 4.80 -5.46
CA ILE A 5 16.98 5.84 -5.52
C ILE A 5 16.39 7.22 -5.18
N TRP A 6 15.32 7.63 -5.82
CA TRP A 6 14.75 8.97 -5.60
C TRP A 6 13.65 9.02 -4.55
N GLY A 7 12.98 7.91 -4.26
CA GLY A 7 11.89 7.83 -3.27
C GLY A 7 12.29 7.24 -1.94
N GLY A 8 13.30 6.35 -1.91
CA GLY A 8 13.76 5.66 -0.70
C GLY A 8 14.80 6.41 0.14
N THR A 9 15.27 7.57 -0.31
CA THR A 9 16.30 8.35 0.41
C THR A 9 15.63 9.25 1.45
N ALA A 10 15.50 8.76 2.67
CA ALA A 10 14.81 9.46 3.76
C ALA A 10 15.38 10.84 4.09
N SER A 11 16.68 11.08 3.81
CA SER A 11 17.33 12.37 4.04
C SER A 11 16.85 13.50 3.14
N ILE A 12 16.28 13.18 1.98
CA ILE A 12 15.76 14.15 1.00
C ILE A 12 14.26 14.03 0.75
N SER A 13 13.63 12.96 1.23
CA SER A 13 12.19 12.71 1.09
C SER A 13 11.54 12.91 2.46
N PRO A 14 10.73 13.96 2.65
CA PRO A 14 10.20 14.32 3.97
C PRO A 14 9.04 13.41 4.37
N TYR A 15 9.33 12.15 4.66
CA TYR A 15 8.36 11.25 5.26
C TYR A 15 8.13 11.67 6.71
N THR A 16 6.97 12.24 6.98
CA THR A 16 6.62 12.78 8.28
C THR A 16 5.25 12.34 8.73
N VAL A 17 4.99 12.53 10.00
CA VAL A 17 3.68 12.23 10.59
C VAL A 17 2.67 13.32 10.21
N ASN A 18 1.50 12.92 9.77
CA ASN A 18 0.37 13.81 9.59
C ASN A 18 -0.08 14.33 10.97
N LYS A 19 -0.17 15.64 11.12
CA LYS A 19 -0.46 16.28 12.41
C LYS A 19 -1.89 16.03 12.90
N ASP A 20 -2.83 15.80 11.98
CA ASP A 20 -4.24 15.59 12.32
C ASP A 20 -4.50 14.12 12.73
N SER A 21 -3.97 13.16 11.97
CA SER A 21 -4.17 11.74 12.24
C SER A 21 -3.18 11.14 13.23
N GLY A 22 -1.99 11.74 13.39
CA GLY A 22 -0.89 11.19 14.18
C GLY A 22 -0.17 10.02 13.50
N HIS A 23 -0.47 9.73 12.24
CA HIS A 23 0.12 8.63 11.46
C HIS A 23 1.03 9.16 10.36
N GLY A 24 2.00 8.36 9.98
CA GLY A 24 2.92 8.62 8.88
C GLY A 24 3.24 7.35 8.11
N PRO A 25 3.89 7.47 6.94
CA PRO A 25 4.28 6.32 6.16
C PRO A 25 5.36 5.51 6.86
N ALA A 26 5.24 4.18 6.80
CA ALA A 26 6.34 3.26 7.01
C ALA A 26 6.91 2.88 5.65
N TRP A 27 8.21 3.05 5.47
CA TRP A 27 8.89 2.80 4.21
C TRP A 27 9.71 1.51 4.27
N CYS A 28 9.58 0.70 3.23
CA CYS A 28 10.45 -0.45 2.97
C CYS A 28 10.66 -0.54 1.47
N ASN A 29 11.84 -0.95 1.02
CA ASN A 29 12.10 -1.07 -0.41
C ASN A 29 12.80 -2.38 -0.77
N SER A 30 12.52 -2.85 -1.98
CA SER A 30 13.31 -3.83 -2.71
C SER A 30 14.13 -3.12 -3.78
N LEU A 31 15.34 -3.58 -4.01
CA LEU A 31 16.25 -3.01 -5.01
C LEU A 31 16.16 -3.70 -6.37
N PHE A 32 15.41 -4.79 -6.46
CA PHE A 32 15.35 -5.66 -7.62
C PHE A 32 13.95 -5.72 -8.23
N GLU A 33 13.75 -6.71 -9.08
CA GLU A 33 12.49 -7.00 -9.78
C GLU A 33 11.38 -7.54 -8.88
N ASP A 34 11.69 -7.97 -7.66
CA ASP A 34 10.77 -8.58 -6.69
C ASP A 34 9.90 -7.57 -5.91
N ASN A 35 9.88 -6.32 -6.32
CA ASN A 35 9.19 -5.24 -5.59
C ASN A 35 7.68 -5.52 -5.38
N ALA A 36 7.01 -6.12 -6.36
CA ALA A 36 5.59 -6.45 -6.25
C ALA A 36 5.36 -7.54 -5.19
N GLU A 37 6.11 -8.62 -5.25
CA GLU A 37 6.03 -9.76 -4.34
C GLU A 37 6.45 -9.36 -2.91
N HIS A 38 7.47 -8.53 -2.81
CA HIS A 38 7.91 -7.96 -1.53
C HIS A 38 6.80 -7.14 -0.87
N GLY A 39 6.17 -6.24 -1.63
CA GLY A 39 5.05 -5.44 -1.14
C GLY A 39 3.83 -6.28 -0.76
N LEU A 40 3.50 -7.29 -1.56
CA LEU A 40 2.44 -8.26 -1.24
C LEU A 40 2.76 -9.04 0.05
N GLY A 41 3.99 -9.50 0.21
CA GLY A 41 4.42 -10.20 1.42
C GLY A 41 4.28 -9.36 2.67
N LEU A 42 4.67 -8.08 2.61
CA LEU A 42 4.48 -7.13 3.71
C LEU A 42 3.00 -6.91 4.03
N TYR A 43 2.15 -6.79 3.00
CA TYR A 43 0.71 -6.65 3.18
C TYR A 43 0.11 -7.89 3.87
N ILE A 44 0.41 -9.09 3.37
CA ILE A 44 -0.09 -10.36 3.94
C ILE A 44 0.37 -10.53 5.38
N GLY A 45 1.62 -10.20 5.67
CA GLY A 45 2.15 -10.22 7.04
C GLY A 45 1.36 -9.30 7.98
N GLN A 46 1.13 -8.04 7.58
CA GLN A 46 0.34 -7.08 8.35
C GLN A 46 -1.12 -7.52 8.50
N LYS A 47 -1.74 -8.04 7.43
CA LYS A 47 -3.11 -8.57 7.43
C LYS A 47 -3.25 -9.70 8.45
N THR A 48 -2.32 -10.66 8.44
CA THR A 48 -2.32 -11.81 9.35
C THR A 48 -2.20 -11.37 10.81
N VAL A 49 -1.26 -10.47 11.12
CA VAL A 49 -1.11 -9.93 12.47
C VAL A 49 -2.39 -9.23 12.91
N ARG A 50 -2.95 -8.39 12.05
CA ARG A 50 -4.19 -7.65 12.35
C ARG A 50 -5.38 -8.57 12.58
N GLU A 51 -5.56 -9.58 11.76
CA GLU A 51 -6.65 -10.56 11.90
C GLU A 51 -6.54 -11.34 13.22
N ASN A 52 -5.33 -11.70 13.64
CA ASN A 52 -5.11 -12.34 14.92
C ASN A 52 -5.42 -11.39 16.08
N LEU A 53 -4.98 -10.13 16.01
CA LEU A 53 -5.34 -9.13 17.03
C LEU A 53 -6.85 -8.93 17.14
N ILE A 54 -7.58 -8.90 16.02
CA ILE A 54 -9.04 -8.78 16.01
C ILE A 54 -9.68 -9.97 16.74
N LYS A 55 -9.18 -11.19 16.55
CA LYS A 55 -9.66 -12.38 17.28
C LYS A 55 -9.39 -12.27 18.78
N GLU A 56 -8.19 -11.87 19.15
CA GLU A 56 -7.82 -11.67 20.56
C GLU A 56 -8.66 -10.57 21.23
N ILE A 57 -8.92 -9.48 20.52
CA ILE A 57 -9.80 -8.39 21.02
C ILE A 57 -11.24 -8.91 21.15
N ALA A 58 -11.73 -9.74 20.21
CA ALA A 58 -13.05 -10.34 20.30
C ALA A 58 -13.22 -11.22 21.57
N GLU A 59 -12.18 -11.97 21.93
CA GLU A 59 -12.19 -12.75 23.17
C GLU A 59 -12.23 -11.88 24.43
N VAL A 60 -11.48 -10.76 24.43
CA VAL A 60 -11.52 -9.80 25.55
C VAL A 60 -12.88 -9.14 25.63
N ALA A 61 -13.41 -8.62 24.52
CA ALA A 61 -14.72 -7.97 24.46
C ALA A 61 -15.89 -8.92 24.77
N GLY A 62 -15.76 -10.20 24.42
CA GLY A 62 -16.76 -11.24 24.72
C GLY A 62 -16.75 -11.74 26.17
N SER A 63 -15.77 -11.35 26.97
CA SER A 63 -15.68 -11.80 28.36
C SER A 63 -16.73 -11.12 29.27
N ASP A 64 -17.13 -11.81 30.34
CA ASP A 64 -18.05 -11.25 31.33
C ASP A 64 -17.46 -10.04 32.11
N LYS A 65 -16.14 -9.88 32.04
CA LYS A 65 -15.40 -8.79 32.70
C LYS A 65 -15.25 -7.56 31.78
N ALA A 66 -15.63 -7.66 30.51
CA ALA A 66 -15.52 -6.54 29.58
C ALA A 66 -16.55 -5.47 29.90
N SER A 67 -16.11 -4.20 29.92
CA SER A 67 -16.99 -3.06 30.08
C SER A 67 -17.95 -2.92 28.88
N ALA A 68 -19.10 -2.27 29.11
CA ALA A 68 -20.04 -1.98 28.02
C ALA A 68 -19.41 -1.08 26.95
N GLU A 69 -18.57 -0.14 27.38
CA GLU A 69 -17.82 0.77 26.51
C GLU A 69 -16.85 0.03 25.59
N LEU A 70 -16.10 -0.95 26.13
CA LEU A 70 -15.19 -1.76 25.32
C LEU A 70 -15.96 -2.57 24.25
N LYS A 71 -17.09 -3.19 24.64
CA LYS A 71 -17.96 -3.92 23.72
C LYS A 71 -18.46 -3.03 22.60
N ALA A 72 -19.00 -1.86 22.93
CA ALA A 72 -19.51 -0.89 21.94
C ALA A 72 -18.40 -0.34 21.04
N ALA A 73 -17.22 -0.07 21.58
CA ALA A 73 -16.07 0.38 20.79
C ALA A 73 -15.61 -0.71 19.80
N PHE A 74 -15.61 -1.97 20.21
CA PHE A 74 -15.26 -3.09 19.33
C PHE A 74 -16.29 -3.31 18.22
N GLU A 75 -17.58 -3.25 18.51
CA GLU A 75 -18.64 -3.34 17.50
C GLU A 75 -18.48 -2.25 16.44
N LYS A 76 -18.30 -1.01 16.86
CA LYS A 76 -18.10 0.12 15.96
C LYS A 76 -16.81 0.00 15.12
N PHE A 77 -15.76 -0.54 15.70
CA PHE A 77 -14.53 -0.87 14.97
C PHE A 77 -14.79 -1.94 13.89
N LEU A 78 -15.57 -3.00 14.18
CA LEU A 78 -15.87 -4.06 13.23
C LEU A 78 -16.68 -3.57 12.03
N GLU A 79 -17.60 -2.62 12.22
CA GLU A 79 -18.37 -2.01 11.12
C GLU A 79 -17.48 -1.32 10.09
N THR A 80 -16.34 -0.78 10.52
CA THR A 80 -15.44 0.01 9.69
C THR A 80 -14.13 -0.69 9.32
N LYS A 81 -13.89 -1.90 9.82
CA LYS A 81 -12.58 -2.59 9.78
C LYS A 81 -11.93 -2.69 8.39
N ASN A 82 -12.72 -2.65 7.32
CA ASN A 82 -12.24 -2.78 5.95
C ASN A 82 -12.07 -1.43 5.22
N ASN A 83 -12.37 -0.32 5.86
CA ASN A 83 -12.25 1.01 5.27
C ASN A 83 -11.18 1.81 6.00
N THR A 84 -10.09 2.15 5.35
CA THR A 84 -8.93 2.81 5.95
C THR A 84 -9.30 4.15 6.60
N LYS A 85 -10.07 4.98 5.92
CA LYS A 85 -10.46 6.30 6.42
C LYS A 85 -11.48 6.20 7.55
N ALA A 86 -12.52 5.39 7.38
CA ALA A 86 -13.59 5.26 8.36
C ALA A 86 -13.13 4.51 9.63
N ASN A 87 -12.07 3.69 9.55
CA ASN A 87 -11.58 2.88 10.66
C ASN A 87 -10.66 3.64 11.62
N ASP A 88 -10.13 4.80 11.27
CA ASP A 88 -9.13 5.51 12.07
C ASP A 88 -9.67 5.89 13.46
N GLU A 89 -10.78 6.62 13.53
CA GLU A 89 -11.37 7.03 14.81
C GLU A 89 -11.94 5.85 15.64
N PRO A 90 -12.66 4.88 15.06
CA PRO A 90 -13.06 3.68 15.80
C PRO A 90 -11.88 2.86 16.32
N ALA A 91 -10.77 2.78 15.59
CA ALA A 91 -9.57 2.09 16.07
C ALA A 91 -8.92 2.82 17.25
N LYS A 92 -8.83 4.15 17.21
CA LYS A 92 -8.34 4.97 18.34
C LYS A 92 -9.22 4.79 19.58
N ALA A 93 -10.55 4.84 19.40
CA ALA A 93 -11.48 4.63 20.51
C ALA A 93 -11.34 3.23 21.12
N LEU A 94 -11.21 2.20 20.29
CA LEU A 94 -10.98 0.82 20.75
C LEU A 94 -9.67 0.69 21.52
N ILE A 95 -8.58 1.28 21.03
CA ILE A 95 -7.28 1.28 21.71
C ILE A 95 -7.41 1.95 23.09
N ALA A 96 -8.11 3.07 23.20
CA ALA A 96 -8.33 3.75 24.47
C ALA A 96 -9.09 2.87 25.49
N GLU A 97 -10.10 2.13 25.05
CA GLU A 97 -10.82 1.20 25.93
C GLU A 97 -9.96 -0.02 26.33
N LEU A 98 -9.13 -0.53 25.43
CA LEU A 98 -8.14 -1.57 25.76
C LEU A 98 -7.10 -1.08 26.77
N GLU A 99 -6.66 0.18 26.66
CA GLU A 99 -5.75 0.80 27.64
C GLU A 99 -6.39 0.90 29.04
N LYS A 100 -7.66 1.25 29.13
CA LYS A 100 -8.42 1.24 30.40
C LYS A 100 -8.55 -0.17 30.97
N ALA A 101 -8.86 -1.16 30.13
CA ALA A 101 -8.96 -2.55 30.55
C ALA A 101 -7.62 -3.10 31.05
N ALA A 102 -6.52 -2.76 30.38
CA ALA A 102 -5.17 -3.12 30.82
C ALA A 102 -4.82 -2.47 32.15
N ALA A 103 -5.14 -1.20 32.35
CA ALA A 103 -4.96 -0.50 33.63
C ALA A 103 -5.79 -1.10 34.77
N ALA A 104 -6.94 -1.68 34.46
CA ALA A 104 -7.79 -2.44 35.39
C ALA A 104 -7.29 -3.87 35.68
N GLY A 105 -6.14 -4.27 35.10
CA GLY A 105 -5.50 -5.57 35.37
C GLY A 105 -5.82 -6.65 34.33
N CYS A 106 -6.35 -6.31 33.15
CA CYS A 106 -6.54 -7.27 32.06
C CYS A 106 -5.20 -7.52 31.34
N GLU A 107 -4.52 -8.60 31.67
CA GLU A 107 -3.21 -8.97 31.07
C GLU A 107 -3.30 -9.15 29.57
N LYS A 108 -4.40 -9.72 29.07
CA LYS A 108 -4.61 -9.92 27.64
C LYS A 108 -4.71 -8.59 26.88
N SER A 109 -5.40 -7.59 27.44
CA SER A 109 -5.42 -6.25 26.86
C SER A 109 -4.02 -5.61 26.82
N ALA A 110 -3.23 -5.81 27.88
CA ALA A 110 -1.85 -5.32 27.92
C ALA A 110 -0.96 -5.98 26.84
N GLU A 111 -1.18 -7.27 26.57
CA GLU A 111 -0.45 -7.99 25.49
C GLU A 111 -0.86 -7.48 24.11
N ILE A 112 -2.15 -7.35 23.83
CA ILE A 112 -2.70 -6.79 22.58
C ILE A 112 -2.11 -5.40 22.31
N LEU A 113 -2.00 -4.55 23.31
CA LEU A 113 -1.49 -3.18 23.19
C LEU A 113 -0.02 -3.09 22.76
N LYS A 114 0.78 -4.14 22.95
CA LYS A 114 2.16 -4.19 22.42
C LYS A 114 2.21 -4.13 20.90
N SER A 115 1.13 -4.53 20.24
CA SER A 115 0.96 -4.54 18.79
C SER A 115 -0.12 -3.55 18.29
N LYS A 116 -0.46 -2.55 19.11
CA LYS A 116 -1.56 -1.61 18.81
C LYS A 116 -1.44 -0.88 17.46
N GLN A 117 -0.22 -0.71 16.95
CA GLN A 117 0.03 -0.10 15.63
C GLN A 117 -0.56 -0.88 14.45
N PHE A 118 -0.97 -2.14 14.65
CA PHE A 118 -1.61 -2.97 13.64
C PHE A 118 -3.14 -3.02 13.74
N ILE A 119 -3.75 -2.41 14.75
CA ILE A 119 -5.22 -2.44 14.94
C ILE A 119 -5.91 -1.62 13.84
N ALA A 120 -5.52 -0.37 13.64
CA ALA A 120 -6.07 0.46 12.58
C ALA A 120 -5.74 -0.11 11.19
N LYS A 121 -6.72 -0.02 10.26
CA LYS A 121 -6.49 -0.43 8.87
C LYS A 121 -5.51 0.53 8.20
N LYS A 122 -4.50 -0.04 7.56
CA LYS A 122 -3.52 0.72 6.77
C LYS A 122 -3.80 0.60 5.28
N SER A 123 -3.53 1.66 4.54
CA SER A 123 -3.41 1.62 3.09
C SER A 123 -1.99 1.19 2.73
N VAL A 124 -1.85 0.20 1.87
CA VAL A 124 -0.55 -0.33 1.43
C VAL A 124 -0.37 0.01 -0.04
N TRP A 125 0.75 0.64 -0.36
CA TRP A 125 1.11 1.07 -1.69
C TRP A 125 2.44 0.47 -2.12
N ILE A 126 2.47 -0.07 -3.33
CA ILE A 126 3.66 -0.59 -3.99
C ILE A 126 4.05 0.40 -5.07
N PHE A 127 5.22 1.01 -4.97
CA PHE A 127 5.73 1.99 -5.92
C PHE A 127 6.87 1.39 -6.73
N GLY A 128 6.86 1.60 -8.04
CA GLY A 128 7.95 1.15 -8.90
C GLY A 128 7.99 1.84 -10.24
N GLY A 129 9.12 1.73 -10.92
CA GLY A 129 9.35 2.30 -12.26
C GLY A 129 8.83 1.39 -13.38
N ASP A 130 8.90 1.91 -14.60
CA ASP A 130 8.45 1.20 -15.79
C ASP A 130 9.31 -0.02 -16.13
N GLY A 131 10.62 0.04 -15.94
CA GLY A 131 11.50 -1.11 -16.16
C GLY A 131 11.13 -2.31 -15.27
N TRP A 132 10.71 -2.05 -14.04
CA TRP A 132 10.14 -3.07 -13.17
C TRP A 132 8.77 -3.55 -13.70
N ALA A 133 7.83 -2.65 -13.86
CA ALA A 133 6.43 -3.02 -14.11
C ALA A 133 6.18 -3.56 -15.52
N TYR A 134 6.89 -3.05 -16.53
CA TYR A 134 6.70 -3.45 -17.93
C TYR A 134 7.59 -4.61 -18.36
N ASP A 135 8.74 -4.78 -17.72
CA ASP A 135 9.77 -5.73 -18.15
C ASP A 135 10.10 -6.76 -17.06
N ILE A 136 11.13 -6.48 -16.26
CA ILE A 136 11.79 -7.48 -15.41
C ILE A 136 10.91 -7.99 -14.27
N GLY A 137 10.05 -7.13 -13.69
CA GLY A 137 9.15 -7.48 -12.58
C GLY A 137 7.69 -7.71 -13.01
N PHE A 138 7.40 -7.73 -14.31
CA PHE A 138 6.02 -7.83 -14.79
C PHE A 138 5.32 -9.10 -14.30
N GLY A 139 5.99 -10.24 -14.30
CA GLY A 139 5.39 -11.50 -13.84
C GLY A 139 4.94 -11.47 -12.38
N GLY A 140 5.75 -10.86 -11.50
CA GLY A 140 5.39 -10.66 -10.11
C GLY A 140 4.26 -9.64 -9.93
N LEU A 141 4.30 -8.54 -10.68
CA LEU A 141 3.23 -7.57 -10.69
C LEU A 141 1.90 -8.18 -11.15
N ASP A 142 1.92 -8.96 -12.23
CA ASP A 142 0.75 -9.67 -12.73
C ASP A 142 0.16 -10.60 -11.67
N HIS A 143 1.01 -11.37 -10.97
CA HIS A 143 0.58 -12.23 -9.87
C HIS A 143 -0.05 -11.43 -8.71
N VAL A 144 0.51 -10.29 -8.35
CA VAL A 144 -0.05 -9.41 -7.30
C VAL A 144 -1.42 -8.90 -7.70
N LEU A 145 -1.59 -8.45 -8.96
CA LEU A 145 -2.88 -8.02 -9.48
C LEU A 145 -3.90 -9.17 -9.49
N ALA A 146 -3.47 -10.37 -9.86
CA ALA A 146 -4.31 -11.57 -9.86
C ALA A 146 -4.74 -12.03 -8.47
N SER A 147 -4.02 -11.67 -7.42
CA SER A 147 -4.28 -12.12 -6.05
C SER A 147 -5.60 -11.58 -5.47
N GLY A 148 -6.10 -10.46 -5.98
CA GLY A 148 -7.28 -9.78 -5.45
C GLY A 148 -7.09 -9.20 -4.04
N GLU A 149 -5.86 -9.11 -3.55
CA GLU A 149 -5.55 -8.53 -2.25
C GLU A 149 -5.66 -6.99 -2.29
N ASP A 150 -6.01 -6.40 -1.17
CA ASP A 150 -6.24 -4.96 -1.01
C ASP A 150 -4.91 -4.19 -0.92
N VAL A 151 -4.23 -4.12 -2.06
CA VAL A 151 -2.98 -3.35 -2.24
C VAL A 151 -3.10 -2.40 -3.42
N ASN A 152 -2.53 -1.23 -3.29
CA ASN A 152 -2.46 -0.24 -4.36
C ASN A 152 -1.10 -0.30 -5.04
N VAL A 153 -1.08 -0.18 -6.35
CA VAL A 153 0.16 -0.15 -7.15
C VAL A 153 0.25 1.18 -7.88
N MET A 154 1.37 1.87 -7.72
CA MET A 154 1.70 3.08 -8.47
C MET A 154 2.91 2.82 -9.35
N VAL A 155 2.70 2.83 -10.66
CA VAL A 155 3.77 2.71 -11.65
C VAL A 155 4.18 4.09 -12.13
N PHE A 156 5.47 4.42 -11.95
CA PHE A 156 6.07 5.63 -12.51
C PHE A 156 6.60 5.32 -13.90
N ASP A 157 5.79 5.64 -14.89
CA ASP A 157 6.10 5.42 -16.30
C ASP A 157 6.98 6.56 -16.82
N THR A 158 8.27 6.34 -16.81
CA THR A 158 9.29 7.29 -17.30
C THR A 158 9.72 6.97 -18.74
N GLU A 159 9.07 5.98 -19.39
CA GLU A 159 9.27 5.56 -20.78
C GLU A 159 10.63 4.94 -21.09
N MET A 160 11.52 4.83 -20.11
CA MET A 160 12.84 4.20 -20.23
C MET A 160 13.37 3.78 -18.86
N TYR A 161 14.38 2.90 -18.81
CA TYR A 161 15.16 2.63 -17.61
C TYR A 161 15.97 3.87 -17.23
N SER A 162 15.39 4.81 -16.48
CA SER A 162 15.98 6.12 -16.28
C SER A 162 17.23 6.10 -15.41
N ASN A 163 17.19 5.43 -14.27
CA ASN A 163 18.30 5.47 -13.30
C ASN A 163 19.56 4.71 -13.77
N THR A 164 19.38 3.66 -14.56
CA THR A 164 20.49 2.83 -15.04
C THR A 164 21.22 3.41 -16.25
N GLY A 165 20.65 4.40 -16.93
CA GLY A 165 21.31 5.09 -18.01
C GLY A 165 20.46 5.32 -19.28
N GLY A 166 19.14 5.26 -19.19
CA GLY A 166 18.23 5.58 -20.30
C GLY A 166 18.09 4.46 -21.33
N GLN A 167 18.03 3.22 -20.90
CA GLN A 167 17.82 2.07 -21.78
C GLN A 167 16.35 1.95 -22.20
N ALA A 168 16.12 1.44 -23.41
CA ALA A 168 14.79 1.12 -23.88
C ALA A 168 14.09 0.10 -22.99
N SER A 169 12.83 0.38 -22.66
CA SER A 169 11.93 -0.53 -21.97
C SER A 169 10.73 -0.88 -22.86
N LYS A 170 9.86 -1.77 -22.40
CA LYS A 170 8.56 -1.98 -23.07
C LYS A 170 7.61 -0.79 -22.89
N ALA A 171 7.94 0.14 -22.00
CA ALA A 171 7.24 1.41 -21.83
C ALA A 171 7.70 2.50 -22.82
N SER A 172 8.86 2.33 -23.48
CA SER A 172 9.34 3.29 -24.46
C SER A 172 8.44 3.32 -25.70
N ASN A 173 8.20 4.52 -26.21
CA ASN A 173 7.32 4.73 -27.35
C ASN A 173 7.99 4.25 -28.66
N ILE A 174 7.19 3.97 -29.68
CA ILE A 174 7.71 3.69 -31.02
C ILE A 174 8.45 4.92 -31.55
N GLY A 175 9.63 4.71 -32.13
CA GLY A 175 10.50 5.78 -32.64
C GLY A 175 11.35 6.47 -31.57
N GLU A 176 11.15 6.19 -30.28
CA GLU A 176 11.93 6.79 -29.20
C GLU A 176 13.39 6.33 -29.26
N VAL A 177 14.31 7.30 -29.21
CA VAL A 177 15.76 7.07 -29.18
C VAL A 177 16.23 6.94 -27.75
N CYS A 178 16.77 5.79 -27.40
CA CYS A 178 17.33 5.50 -26.09
C CYS A 178 18.48 4.48 -26.21
N GLN A 179 19.14 4.17 -25.09
CA GLN A 179 20.18 3.14 -25.09
C GLN A 179 19.58 1.80 -25.58
N PHE A 180 20.30 1.09 -26.43
CA PHE A 180 19.88 -0.11 -27.15
C PHE A 180 18.77 0.11 -28.21
N ALA A 181 18.41 1.35 -28.45
CA ALA A 181 17.48 1.76 -29.53
C ALA A 181 17.96 3.06 -30.18
N ALA A 182 19.23 3.11 -30.63
CA ALA A 182 19.86 4.31 -31.21
C ALA A 182 19.22 4.79 -32.52
N ALA A 183 18.59 3.88 -33.29
CA ALA A 183 17.83 4.21 -34.50
C ALA A 183 16.34 4.46 -34.23
N GLY A 184 15.93 4.49 -32.98
CA GLY A 184 14.54 4.53 -32.54
C GLY A 184 13.98 3.13 -32.27
N LYS A 185 13.12 3.03 -31.26
CA LYS A 185 12.46 1.77 -30.91
C LYS A 185 11.47 1.38 -32.03
N GLU A 186 11.60 0.16 -32.52
CA GLU A 186 10.79 -0.35 -33.64
C GLU A 186 9.41 -0.89 -33.21
N ILE A 187 9.25 -1.25 -31.93
CA ILE A 187 8.06 -1.91 -31.40
C ILE A 187 7.26 -0.93 -30.54
N SER A 188 5.93 -0.97 -30.67
CA SER A 188 5.01 -0.16 -29.91
C SER A 188 5.14 -0.38 -28.40
N LYS A 189 4.78 0.65 -27.63
CA LYS A 189 4.67 0.60 -26.17
C LYS A 189 3.68 -0.48 -25.74
N LYS A 190 4.05 -1.25 -24.72
CA LYS A 190 3.15 -2.19 -24.05
C LYS A 190 2.07 -1.41 -23.31
N SER A 191 0.83 -1.82 -23.44
CA SER A 191 -0.28 -1.22 -22.68
C SER A 191 -0.48 -1.97 -21.35
N LEU A 192 0.19 -1.52 -20.30
CA LEU A 192 0.10 -2.13 -18.99
C LEU A 192 -1.29 -1.96 -18.37
N SER A 193 -1.90 -0.79 -18.54
CA SER A 193 -3.24 -0.50 -18.04
C SER A 193 -4.31 -1.39 -18.67
N GLU A 194 -4.25 -1.63 -19.99
CA GLU A 194 -5.18 -2.54 -20.65
C GLU A 194 -5.02 -3.99 -20.18
N ILE A 195 -3.78 -4.43 -19.94
CA ILE A 195 -3.54 -5.76 -19.36
C ILE A 195 -4.17 -5.85 -17.97
N ALA A 196 -3.95 -4.85 -17.11
CA ALA A 196 -4.54 -4.82 -15.77
C ALA A 196 -6.08 -4.81 -15.81
N MET A 197 -6.69 -4.09 -16.76
CA MET A 197 -8.14 -4.06 -16.95
C MET A 197 -8.74 -5.44 -17.30
N THR A 198 -7.96 -6.37 -17.86
CA THR A 198 -8.45 -7.72 -18.19
C THR A 198 -8.89 -8.52 -16.97
N TYR A 199 -8.42 -8.19 -15.77
CA TYR A 199 -8.86 -8.83 -14.53
C TYR A 199 -10.31 -8.47 -14.16
N GLY A 200 -10.84 -7.34 -14.58
CA GLY A 200 -12.24 -6.93 -14.42
C GLY A 200 -12.63 -6.44 -13.02
N TYR A 201 -11.85 -6.71 -11.99
CA TYR A 201 -12.10 -6.29 -10.59
C TYR A 201 -11.08 -5.26 -10.08
N ILE A 202 -10.13 -4.86 -10.89
CA ILE A 202 -9.09 -3.90 -10.52
C ILE A 202 -9.52 -2.49 -10.94
N TYR A 203 -9.39 -1.54 -10.03
CA TYR A 203 -9.43 -0.13 -10.39
C TYR A 203 -8.15 0.24 -11.15
N VAL A 204 -8.28 0.78 -12.34
CA VAL A 204 -7.15 1.18 -13.19
C VAL A 204 -7.30 2.64 -13.57
N ALA A 205 -6.29 3.44 -13.32
CA ALA A 205 -6.20 4.82 -13.75
C ALA A 205 -4.86 5.10 -14.42
N GLN A 206 -4.89 5.81 -15.53
CA GLN A 206 -3.71 6.36 -16.19
C GLN A 206 -3.76 7.88 -16.08
N ILE A 207 -2.74 8.45 -15.46
CA ILE A 207 -2.67 9.87 -15.17
C ILE A 207 -1.37 10.48 -15.71
N ALA A 208 -1.41 11.77 -16.03
CA ALA A 208 -0.24 12.57 -16.31
C ALA A 208 -0.22 13.75 -15.33
N LEU A 209 0.71 13.71 -14.37
CA LEU A 209 0.72 14.60 -13.19
C LEU A 209 0.67 16.09 -13.55
N GLY A 210 1.37 16.52 -14.59
CA GLY A 210 1.39 17.91 -15.02
C GLY A 210 0.22 18.36 -15.91
N ALA A 211 -0.57 17.43 -16.43
CA ALA A 211 -1.64 17.74 -17.38
C ALA A 211 -2.93 18.19 -16.68
N ASN A 212 -3.34 17.48 -15.65
CA ASN A 212 -4.53 17.82 -14.86
C ASN A 212 -4.38 17.36 -13.40
N MET A 213 -4.03 18.28 -12.52
CA MET A 213 -3.80 18.01 -11.12
C MET A 213 -5.07 17.48 -10.41
N ASN A 214 -6.25 18.00 -10.76
CA ASN A 214 -7.50 17.56 -10.14
C ASN A 214 -7.82 16.11 -10.51
N GLN A 215 -7.58 15.71 -11.76
CA GLN A 215 -7.74 14.33 -12.19
C GLN A 215 -6.76 13.42 -11.44
N ALA A 216 -5.50 13.80 -11.33
CA ALA A 216 -4.49 13.02 -10.64
C ALA A 216 -4.84 12.80 -9.16
N VAL A 217 -5.21 13.87 -8.45
CA VAL A 217 -5.62 13.79 -7.03
C VAL A 217 -6.86 12.91 -6.87
N LYS A 218 -7.85 13.06 -7.75
CA LYS A 218 -9.07 12.25 -7.72
C LYS A 218 -8.75 10.76 -7.91
N ALA A 219 -7.97 10.41 -8.92
CA ALA A 219 -7.61 9.03 -9.22
C ALA A 219 -6.84 8.37 -8.05
N ILE A 220 -5.89 9.09 -7.44
CA ILE A 220 -5.14 8.60 -6.28
C ILE A 220 -6.03 8.43 -5.05
N ALA A 221 -7.03 9.30 -4.87
CA ALA A 221 -7.95 9.22 -3.74
C ALA A 221 -9.02 8.13 -3.91
N GLU A 222 -9.32 7.73 -5.14
CA GLU A 222 -10.26 6.64 -5.47
C GLU A 222 -9.62 5.26 -5.37
N ALA A 223 -8.28 5.16 -5.57
CA ALA A 223 -7.50 3.94 -5.39
C ALA A 223 -7.32 3.62 -3.89
#